data_a097160b6e3e3933c4c768715401380c
#
_entry.id   a097160b6e3e3933c4c768715401380c
#
_cell.length_a   1.000
_cell.length_b   1.000
_cell.length_c   1.000
_cell.angle_alpha   90.00
_cell.angle_beta   90.00
_cell.angle_gamma   90.00
#
_symmetry.space_group_name_H-M   'P 1'
#
loop_
_entity.id
_entity.type
_entity.pdbx_description
1 polymer ?
#
loop_
_entity_poly.entity_id
_entity_poly.type
_entity_poly.pdbx_seq_one_letter_code
_entity_poly.pdbx_strand_id
1 'polypeptide(L)'
;MRVEDAMTTAVVSVPADASLHEAASQMLDAGVGSVVVTRDGNPGGILTEYDFVAAGHEFDRAFSEIPVYAAASRPLETVGPSASVERAAHQMHEADVSHLPVADGLDLVGIVTATDLLAVRDRIDDDAERALRE
;
A
#
# COMPACT_ATOMS: atom_id res chain seq x y z
N MET A 1 1.03 -16.45 -11.02
CA MET A 1 1.84 -15.22 -10.86
C MET A 1 1.97 -14.90 -9.38
N ARG A 2 3.14 -14.49 -8.99
CA ARG A 2 3.45 -14.15 -7.59
C ARG A 2 3.32 -12.65 -7.35
N VAL A 3 3.15 -12.30 -6.09
CA VAL A 3 3.08 -10.89 -5.66
C VAL A 3 4.30 -10.10 -6.14
N GLU A 4 5.50 -10.69 -6.08
CA GLU A 4 6.74 -10.03 -6.53
C GLU A 4 6.71 -9.62 -8.01
N ASP A 5 5.89 -10.27 -8.84
CA ASP A 5 5.76 -9.96 -10.26
C ASP A 5 4.84 -8.76 -10.51
N ALA A 6 4.00 -8.41 -9.55
CA ALA A 6 3.00 -7.34 -9.66
C ALA A 6 3.30 -6.12 -8.79
N MET A 7 4.13 -6.26 -7.75
CA MET A 7 4.39 -5.19 -6.77
C MET A 7 5.20 -4.04 -7.35
N THR A 8 5.08 -2.88 -6.70
CA THR A 8 5.97 -1.74 -6.91
C THR A 8 7.08 -1.81 -5.87
N THR A 9 8.34 -1.67 -6.31
CA THR A 9 9.50 -1.78 -5.42
C THR A 9 9.95 -0.45 -4.82
N ALA A 10 9.53 0.67 -5.38
CA ALA A 10 9.84 2.00 -4.84
C ALA A 10 8.91 2.31 -3.67
N VAL A 11 9.25 1.81 -2.49
CA VAL A 11 8.45 1.99 -1.28
C VAL A 11 8.80 3.32 -0.63
N VAL A 12 7.78 4.15 -0.38
CA VAL A 12 7.93 5.41 0.37
C VAL A 12 7.54 5.16 1.81
N SER A 13 8.34 5.64 2.75
CA SER A 13 8.06 5.52 4.18
C SER A 13 8.20 6.85 4.87
N VAL A 14 7.45 7.03 5.98
CA VAL A 14 7.52 8.22 6.83
C VAL A 14 7.59 7.79 8.30
N PRO A 15 8.28 8.55 9.15
CA PRO A 15 8.24 8.29 10.58
C PRO A 15 6.85 8.53 11.17
N ALA A 16 6.49 7.79 12.21
CA ALA A 16 5.19 7.91 12.86
C ALA A 16 4.95 9.32 13.45
N ASP A 17 6.00 10.03 13.84
CA ASP A 17 5.93 11.37 14.41
C ASP A 17 5.97 12.50 13.36
N ALA A 18 6.11 12.16 12.08
CA ALA A 18 5.95 13.13 11.00
C ALA A 18 4.50 13.62 10.93
N SER A 19 4.27 14.77 10.30
CA SER A 19 2.93 15.31 10.10
C SER A 19 2.27 14.70 8.87
N LEU A 20 0.94 14.76 8.81
CA LEU A 20 0.20 14.38 7.60
C LEU A 20 0.61 15.25 6.41
N HIS A 21 0.97 16.52 6.65
CA HIS A 21 1.44 17.41 5.58
C HIS A 21 2.73 16.89 4.95
N GLU A 22 3.70 16.46 5.75
CA GLU A 22 4.93 15.86 5.25
C GLU A 22 4.67 14.58 4.46
N ALA A 23 3.79 13.72 4.98
CA ALA A 23 3.42 12.48 4.30
C ALA A 23 2.74 12.78 2.96
N ALA A 24 1.82 13.75 2.92
CA ALA A 24 1.16 14.16 1.68
C ALA A 24 2.15 14.68 0.66
N SER A 25 3.14 15.47 1.07
CA SER A 25 4.19 15.98 0.19
C SER A 25 4.97 14.83 -0.45
N GLN A 26 5.35 13.83 0.34
CA GLN A 26 6.07 12.66 -0.18
C GLN A 26 5.23 11.83 -1.13
N MET A 27 3.94 11.64 -0.83
CA MET A 27 3.03 10.90 -1.70
C MET A 27 2.85 11.58 -3.05
N LEU A 28 2.68 12.90 -3.03
CA LEU A 28 2.53 13.70 -4.26
C LEU A 28 3.82 13.70 -5.09
N ASP A 29 4.97 13.87 -4.46
CA ASP A 29 6.27 13.87 -5.14
C ASP A 29 6.56 12.51 -5.79
N ALA A 30 6.21 11.42 -5.11
CA ALA A 30 6.44 10.07 -5.61
C ALA A 30 5.30 9.55 -6.52
N GLY A 31 4.16 10.24 -6.55
CA GLY A 31 2.99 9.79 -7.32
C GLY A 31 2.38 8.49 -6.82
N VAL A 32 2.36 8.29 -5.50
CA VAL A 32 1.84 7.07 -4.87
C VAL A 32 0.63 7.37 -3.99
N GLY A 33 -0.22 6.35 -3.78
CA GLY A 33 -1.44 6.47 -2.99
C GLY A 33 -1.31 6.00 -1.55
N SER A 34 -0.12 5.60 -1.12
CA SER A 34 0.13 5.14 0.24
C SER A 34 1.59 5.31 0.63
N VAL A 35 1.83 5.39 1.93
CA VAL A 35 3.20 5.37 2.50
C VAL A 35 3.21 4.41 3.69
N VAL A 36 4.34 3.76 3.90
CA VAL A 36 4.54 2.92 5.09
C VAL A 36 4.97 3.81 6.25
N VAL A 37 4.37 3.58 7.40
CA VAL A 37 4.69 4.33 8.63
C VAL A 37 5.70 3.52 9.42
N THR A 38 6.81 4.14 9.79
CA THR A 38 7.87 3.49 10.56
C THR A 38 7.93 4.01 11.99
N ARG A 39 8.32 3.12 12.91
CA ARG A 39 8.68 3.45 14.28
C ARG A 39 10.06 2.88 14.54
N ASP A 40 11.00 3.72 14.94
CA ASP A 40 12.40 3.32 15.18
C ASP A 40 12.98 2.55 13.97
N GLY A 41 12.61 2.98 12.75
CA GLY A 41 13.07 2.38 11.51
C GLY A 41 12.33 1.12 11.09
N ASN A 42 11.38 0.62 11.89
CA ASN A 42 10.64 -0.61 11.58
C ASN A 42 9.24 -0.30 11.06
N PRO A 43 8.75 -1.02 10.04
CA PRO A 43 7.38 -0.85 9.55
C PRO A 43 6.38 -1.14 10.66
N GLY A 44 5.44 -0.22 10.90
CA GLY A 44 4.45 -0.36 11.95
C GLY A 44 3.02 -0.01 11.54
N GLY A 45 2.83 0.51 10.34
CA GLY A 45 1.51 0.88 9.86
C GLY A 45 1.54 1.33 8.41
N ILE A 46 0.39 1.65 7.88
CA ILE A 46 0.24 2.19 6.53
C ILE A 46 -0.69 3.39 6.56
N LEU A 47 -0.39 4.39 5.74
CA LEU A 47 -1.20 5.59 5.56
C LEU A 47 -1.62 5.65 4.11
N THR A 48 -2.93 5.78 3.87
CA THR A 48 -3.51 5.83 2.53
C THR A 48 -4.26 7.14 2.32
N GLU A 49 -4.66 7.42 1.08
CA GLU A 49 -5.47 8.60 0.75
C GLU A 49 -6.75 8.66 1.58
N TYR A 50 -7.38 7.51 1.82
CA TYR A 50 -8.57 7.44 2.67
C TYR A 50 -8.30 7.98 4.08
N ASP A 51 -7.13 7.70 4.64
CA ASP A 51 -6.77 8.15 5.99
C ASP A 51 -6.68 9.68 6.08
N PHE A 52 -6.27 10.35 5.00
CA PHE A 52 -6.28 11.82 4.95
C PHE A 52 -7.70 12.38 4.98
N VAL A 53 -8.60 11.76 4.22
CA VAL A 53 -10.02 12.17 4.21
C VAL A 53 -10.63 11.98 5.59
N ALA A 54 -10.41 10.82 6.19
CA ALA A 54 -10.93 10.51 7.53
C ALA A 54 -10.36 11.47 8.60
N ALA A 55 -9.06 11.75 8.54
CA ALA A 55 -8.41 12.65 9.49
C ALA A 55 -8.91 14.09 9.34
N GLY A 56 -9.09 14.56 8.11
CA GLY A 56 -9.63 15.89 7.85
C GLY A 56 -11.03 16.08 8.41
N HIS A 57 -11.85 15.04 8.31
CA HIS A 57 -13.19 15.05 8.86
C HIS A 57 -13.19 14.98 10.41
N GLU A 58 -12.37 14.12 10.97
CA GLU A 58 -12.35 13.83 12.41
C GLU A 58 -11.71 14.96 13.22
N PHE A 59 -10.56 15.45 12.79
CA PHE A 59 -9.76 16.38 13.59
C PHE A 59 -10.05 17.84 13.30
N ASP A 60 -10.54 18.17 12.12
CA ASP A 60 -10.83 19.56 11.71
C ASP A 60 -9.66 20.51 11.99
N ARG A 61 -8.46 20.09 11.61
CA ARG A 61 -7.20 20.82 11.79
C ARG A 61 -6.36 20.75 10.53
N ALA A 62 -5.38 21.65 10.42
CA ALA A 62 -4.39 21.60 9.35
C ALA A 62 -3.60 20.29 9.43
N PHE A 63 -3.27 19.70 8.28
CA PHE A 63 -2.46 18.48 8.22
C PHE A 63 -1.10 18.62 8.90
N SER A 64 -0.54 19.83 8.92
CA SER A 64 0.72 20.12 9.62
C SER A 64 0.63 19.94 11.13
N GLU A 65 -0.57 19.93 11.69
CA GLU A 65 -0.83 19.78 13.13
C GLU A 65 -1.25 18.35 13.51
N ILE A 66 -1.43 17.46 12.53
CA ILE A 66 -1.88 16.09 12.77
C ILE A 66 -0.70 15.14 12.54
N PRO A 67 -0.26 14.42 13.58
CA PRO A 67 0.82 13.45 13.39
C PRO A 67 0.33 12.22 12.64
N VAL A 68 1.21 11.62 11.84
CA VAL A 68 0.89 10.43 11.05
C VAL A 68 0.33 9.31 11.91
N TYR A 69 0.88 9.09 13.11
CA TYR A 69 0.42 8.01 13.99
C TYR A 69 -1.05 8.13 14.39
N ALA A 70 -1.62 9.34 14.34
CA ALA A 70 -3.02 9.55 14.72
C ALA A 70 -3.99 9.09 13.62
N ALA A 71 -3.51 8.98 12.37
CA ALA A 71 -4.33 8.67 11.21
C ALA A 71 -4.04 7.30 10.58
N ALA A 72 -2.83 6.78 10.76
CA ALA A 72 -2.39 5.55 10.09
C ALA A 72 -3.12 4.32 10.63
N SER A 73 -3.36 3.34 9.74
CA SER A 73 -3.98 2.08 10.09
C SER A 73 -3.00 1.16 10.84
N ARG A 74 -3.52 0.43 11.84
CA ARG A 74 -2.77 -0.54 12.65
C ARG A 74 -3.67 -1.75 12.95
N PRO A 75 -3.11 -2.99 13.08
CA PRO A 75 -1.74 -3.39 12.77
C PRO A 75 -1.45 -3.36 11.27
N LEU A 76 -0.17 -3.47 10.92
CA LEU A 76 0.25 -3.54 9.52
C LEU A 76 -0.05 -4.93 8.95
N GLU A 77 -0.89 -4.98 7.92
CA GLU A 77 -1.14 -6.20 7.16
C GLU A 77 -0.06 -6.30 6.07
N THR A 78 0.62 -7.43 5.99
CA THR A 78 1.67 -7.67 4.97
C THR A 78 1.42 -8.97 4.23
N VAL A 79 2.07 -9.10 3.06
CA VAL A 79 2.05 -10.33 2.27
C VAL A 79 3.47 -10.65 1.83
N GLY A 80 3.78 -11.93 1.67
CA GLY A 80 5.11 -12.34 1.21
C GLY A 80 5.28 -12.18 -0.31
N PRO A 81 6.52 -11.97 -0.79
CA PRO A 81 6.78 -11.79 -2.22
C PRO A 81 6.48 -13.04 -3.05
N SER A 82 6.61 -14.22 -2.47
CA SER A 82 6.35 -15.50 -3.15
C SER A 82 4.89 -15.96 -3.05
N ALA A 83 4.03 -15.22 -2.34
CA ALA A 83 2.60 -15.52 -2.29
C ALA A 83 1.98 -15.30 -3.68
N SER A 84 0.87 -16.00 -3.95
CA SER A 84 0.15 -15.80 -5.19
C SER A 84 -0.61 -14.48 -5.19
N VAL A 85 -0.86 -13.94 -6.39
CA VAL A 85 -1.68 -12.72 -6.52
C VAL A 85 -3.11 -12.95 -6.05
N GLU A 86 -3.62 -14.18 -6.19
CA GLU A 86 -4.94 -14.57 -5.69
C GLU A 86 -5.00 -14.49 -4.17
N ARG A 87 -3.95 -14.93 -3.49
CA ARG A 87 -3.84 -14.83 -2.02
C ARG A 87 -3.83 -13.38 -1.58
N ALA A 88 -3.06 -12.52 -2.27
CA ALA A 88 -3.04 -11.08 -1.97
C ALA A 88 -4.41 -10.44 -2.15
N ALA A 89 -5.11 -10.78 -3.23
CA ALA A 89 -6.46 -10.27 -3.49
C ALA A 89 -7.44 -10.70 -2.39
N HIS A 90 -7.37 -11.96 -1.97
CA HIS A 90 -8.19 -12.48 -0.88
C HIS A 90 -7.91 -11.75 0.43
N GLN A 91 -6.63 -11.55 0.75
CA GLN A 91 -6.21 -10.84 1.95
C GLN A 91 -6.70 -9.38 1.96
N MET A 92 -6.62 -8.68 0.81
CA MET A 92 -7.16 -7.34 0.68
C MET A 92 -8.67 -7.30 0.93
N HIS A 93 -9.38 -8.27 0.40
CA HIS A 93 -10.83 -8.38 0.58
C HIS A 93 -11.18 -8.63 2.04
N GLU A 94 -10.52 -9.59 2.69
CA GLU A 94 -10.76 -9.94 4.09
C GLU A 94 -10.46 -8.77 5.05
N ALA A 95 -9.40 -8.01 4.78
CA ALA A 95 -8.98 -6.89 5.62
C ALA A 95 -9.63 -5.56 5.21
N ASP A 96 -10.39 -5.54 4.11
CA ASP A 96 -11.00 -4.34 3.52
C ASP A 96 -9.96 -3.25 3.27
N VAL A 97 -8.87 -3.63 2.63
CA VAL A 97 -7.78 -2.72 2.26
C VAL A 97 -7.46 -2.89 0.78
N SER A 98 -6.91 -1.85 0.16
CA SER A 98 -6.52 -1.85 -1.25
C SER A 98 -5.01 -1.76 -1.46
N HIS A 99 -4.24 -1.79 -0.38
CA HIS A 99 -2.78 -1.72 -0.39
C HIS A 99 -2.22 -2.72 0.60
N LEU A 100 -1.24 -3.52 0.17
CA LEU A 100 -0.52 -4.44 1.06
C LEU A 100 0.97 -4.22 0.91
N PRO A 101 1.67 -3.83 1.98
CA PRO A 101 3.12 -3.90 1.98
C PRO A 101 3.59 -5.33 1.79
N VAL A 102 4.64 -5.50 0.99
CA VAL A 102 5.23 -6.81 0.71
C VAL A 102 6.49 -6.93 1.54
N ALA A 103 6.53 -7.92 2.41
CA ALA A 103 7.63 -8.13 3.34
C ALA A 103 8.25 -9.51 3.14
N ASP A 104 9.57 -9.56 3.07
CA ASP A 104 10.37 -10.78 3.06
C ASP A 104 11.03 -10.88 4.45
N GLY A 105 10.41 -11.67 5.33
CA GLY A 105 10.78 -11.67 6.75
C GLY A 105 10.48 -10.30 7.37
N LEU A 106 11.51 -9.61 7.85
CA LEU A 106 11.40 -8.28 8.42
C LEU A 106 11.67 -7.16 7.41
N ASP A 107 12.08 -7.52 6.19
CA ASP A 107 12.46 -6.55 5.16
C ASP A 107 11.25 -6.18 4.29
N LEU A 108 10.96 -4.90 4.22
CA LEU A 108 9.94 -4.37 3.33
C LEU A 108 10.52 -4.28 1.92
N VAL A 109 9.97 -5.04 0.98
CA VAL A 109 10.51 -5.15 -0.38
C VAL A 109 9.63 -4.52 -1.46
N GLY A 110 8.39 -4.18 -1.13
CA GLY A 110 7.49 -3.56 -2.10
C GLY A 110 6.12 -3.26 -1.53
N ILE A 111 5.25 -2.77 -2.39
CA ILE A 111 3.82 -2.60 -2.11
C ILE A 111 3.04 -3.16 -3.30
N VAL A 112 1.98 -3.91 -3.03
CA VAL A 112 1.04 -4.34 -4.04
C VAL A 112 -0.32 -3.70 -3.77
N THR A 113 -0.96 -3.20 -4.82
CA THR A 113 -2.25 -2.52 -4.72
C THR A 113 -3.32 -3.28 -5.50
N ALA A 114 -4.59 -2.96 -5.22
CA ALA A 114 -5.70 -3.51 -5.99
C ALA A 114 -5.57 -3.16 -7.48
N THR A 115 -5.07 -1.97 -7.81
CA THR A 115 -4.80 -1.57 -9.19
C THR A 115 -3.75 -2.47 -9.84
N ASP A 116 -2.68 -2.81 -9.11
CA ASP A 116 -1.65 -3.74 -9.60
C ASP A 116 -2.25 -5.10 -9.95
N LEU A 117 -3.17 -5.60 -9.11
CA LEU A 117 -3.84 -6.88 -9.33
C LEU A 117 -4.77 -6.86 -10.51
N LEU A 118 -5.45 -5.74 -10.77
CA LEU A 118 -6.28 -5.56 -11.96
C LEU A 118 -5.43 -5.59 -13.24
N ALA A 119 -4.27 -4.96 -13.23
CA ALA A 119 -3.34 -4.96 -14.37
C ALA A 119 -2.86 -6.39 -14.69
N VAL A 120 -2.61 -7.20 -13.67
CA VAL A 120 -2.26 -8.62 -13.82
C VAL A 120 -3.39 -9.39 -14.48
N ARG A 121 -4.62 -9.19 -14.02
CA ARG A 121 -5.81 -9.83 -14.55
C ARG A 121 -5.99 -9.53 -16.04
N ASP A 122 -5.83 -8.27 -16.42
CA ASP A 122 -5.93 -7.85 -17.83
C ASP A 122 -4.88 -8.55 -18.69
N ARG A 123 -3.64 -8.69 -18.19
CA ARG A 123 -2.59 -9.42 -18.92
C ARG A 123 -2.92 -10.90 -19.10
N ILE A 124 -3.48 -11.54 -18.09
CA ILE A 124 -3.90 -12.94 -18.15
C ILE A 124 -5.03 -13.11 -19.17
N ASP A 125 -6.01 -12.22 -19.17
CA ASP A 125 -7.11 -12.25 -20.12
C ASP A 125 -6.62 -12.05 -21.56
N ASP A 126 -5.70 -11.14 -21.81
CA ASP A 126 -5.08 -10.90 -23.11
C ASP A 126 -4.33 -12.15 -23.62
N ASP A 127 -3.55 -12.78 -22.74
CA ASP A 127 -2.81 -13.99 -23.06
C ASP A 127 -3.77 -15.16 -23.42
N ALA A 128 -4.86 -15.28 -22.68
CA ALA A 128 -5.88 -16.28 -22.94
C ALA A 128 -6.57 -16.04 -24.31
N GLU A 129 -6.88 -14.80 -24.64
CA GLU A 129 -7.45 -14.42 -25.93
C GLU A 129 -6.51 -14.76 -27.08
N ARG A 130 -5.22 -14.48 -26.94
CA ARG A 130 -4.21 -14.82 -27.95
C ARG A 130 -4.14 -16.33 -28.16
N ALA A 131 -4.14 -17.10 -27.09
CA ALA A 131 -4.12 -18.56 -27.16
C ALA A 131 -5.34 -19.11 -27.93
N LEU A 132 -6.50 -18.50 -27.75
CA LEU A 132 -7.72 -18.90 -28.45
C LEU A 132 -7.70 -18.56 -29.94
N ARG A 133 -6.93 -17.56 -30.37
CA ARG A 133 -6.79 -17.16 -31.77
C ARG A 133 -5.79 -18.01 -32.56
N GLU A 134 -4.88 -18.67 -31.89
CA GLU A 134 -3.88 -19.54 -32.47
C GLU A 134 -4.41 -20.97 -32.62
#